data_60022def05ac50cf262cfdc264041ab5
#
_entry.id   60022def05ac50cf262cfdc264041ab5
#
_cell.length_a   1.000
_cell.length_b   1.000
_cell.length_c   1.000
_cell.angle_alpha   90.00
_cell.angle_beta   90.00
_cell.angle_gamma   90.00
#
_symmetry.space_group_name_H-M   'P 1'
#
loop_
_entity.id
_entity.type
_entity.pdbx_description
1 polymer ?
#
loop_
_entity_poly.entity_id
_entity_poly.type
_entity_poly.pdbx_seq_one_letter_code
_entity_poly.pdbx_strand_id
1 'polypeptide(L)'
;LVMSLLVGLVYKFTAERAGKQSLDDLMNSSLYLMRSELREIPPHDWGKTLKEMDLNLSFDLRVEPLSKYHLDDISMHRLRGGEIVALDDQYTFLQRIPRSHYVLAVGPVPYLYYLHQMRLLDIALIAFIAISLAFPVFIWMRPHWQDMLKLEAAAQRFGDGHLSERI
;
A
#
# COMPACT_ATOMS: atom_id res chain seq x y z
N LEU A 1 -15.73 19.74 -5.38
CA LEU A 1 -15.00 18.73 -6.16
C LEU A 1 -13.63 18.43 -5.54
N VAL A 2 -12.76 19.43 -5.34
CA VAL A 2 -11.44 19.26 -4.70
C VAL A 2 -11.58 18.71 -3.28
N MET A 3 -12.53 19.21 -2.50
CA MET A 3 -12.82 18.73 -1.14
C MET A 3 -13.27 17.26 -1.12
N SER A 4 -14.11 16.82 -2.04
CA SER A 4 -14.54 15.42 -2.11
C SER A 4 -13.40 14.48 -2.44
N LEU A 5 -12.47 14.93 -3.30
CA LEU A 5 -11.26 14.19 -3.68
C LEU A 5 -10.30 14.08 -2.48
N LEU A 6 -10.10 15.18 -1.74
CA LEU A 6 -9.29 15.20 -0.51
C LEU A 6 -9.87 14.27 0.57
N VAL A 7 -11.17 14.33 0.81
CA VAL A 7 -11.85 13.46 1.79
C VAL A 7 -11.71 11.99 1.39
N GLY A 8 -11.89 11.65 0.11
CA GLY A 8 -11.70 10.30 -0.40
C GLY A 8 -10.27 9.80 -0.22
N LEU A 9 -9.29 10.65 -0.45
CA LEU A 9 -7.86 10.33 -0.30
C LEU A 9 -7.47 10.10 1.17
N VAL A 10 -7.96 10.97 2.07
CA VAL A 10 -7.75 10.82 3.52
C VAL A 10 -8.42 9.53 4.03
N TYR A 11 -9.66 9.27 3.61
CA TYR A 11 -10.37 8.04 4.00
C TYR A 11 -9.62 6.79 3.54
N LYS A 12 -9.16 6.77 2.28
CA LYS A 12 -8.37 5.66 1.74
C LYS A 12 -7.09 5.44 2.55
N PHE A 13 -6.32 6.50 2.82
CA PHE A 13 -5.08 6.40 3.57
C PHE A 13 -5.29 5.87 4.99
N THR A 14 -6.38 6.29 5.63
CA THR A 14 -6.74 5.85 6.97
C THR A 14 -7.19 4.39 6.98
N ALA A 15 -7.97 3.97 5.99
CA ALA A 15 -8.44 2.59 5.84
C ALA A 15 -7.28 1.62 5.54
N GLU A 16 -6.34 2.00 4.67
CA GLU A 16 -5.14 1.20 4.38
C GLU A 16 -4.27 1.03 5.64
N ARG A 17 -4.09 2.10 6.41
CA ARG A 17 -3.31 2.06 7.64
C ARG A 17 -3.96 1.20 8.71
N ALA A 18 -5.27 1.32 8.90
CA ALA A 18 -6.03 0.50 9.83
C ALA A 18 -6.03 -0.99 9.42
N GLY A 19 -6.18 -1.28 8.12
CA GLY A 19 -6.12 -2.64 7.60
C GLY A 19 -4.75 -3.29 7.80
N LYS A 20 -3.65 -2.54 7.55
CA LYS A 20 -2.29 -3.03 7.79
C LYS A 20 -2.05 -3.31 9.28
N GLN A 21 -2.47 -2.41 10.16
CA GLN A 21 -2.33 -2.58 11.60
C GLN A 21 -3.12 -3.80 12.11
N SER A 22 -4.35 -3.99 11.65
CA SER A 22 -5.16 -5.15 12.02
C SER A 22 -4.55 -6.46 11.54
N LEU A 23 -3.96 -6.48 10.35
CA LEU A 23 -3.25 -7.64 9.82
C LEU A 23 -1.99 -7.95 10.65
N ASP A 24 -1.21 -6.94 10.99
CA ASP A 24 -0.02 -7.08 11.84
C ASP A 24 -0.41 -7.64 13.21
N ASP A 25 -1.50 -7.17 13.82
CA ASP A 25 -2.00 -7.66 15.10
C ASP A 25 -2.48 -9.11 15.03
N LEU A 26 -3.19 -9.49 13.96
CA LEU A 26 -3.63 -10.86 13.72
C LEU A 26 -2.43 -11.80 13.50
N MET A 27 -1.44 -11.38 12.70
CA MET A 27 -0.22 -12.15 12.45
C MET A 27 0.60 -12.30 13.73
N ASN A 28 0.74 -11.23 14.52
CA ASN A 28 1.40 -11.28 15.81
C ASN A 28 0.76 -12.31 16.74
N SER A 29 -0.56 -12.30 16.84
CA SER A 29 -1.30 -13.23 17.69
C SER A 29 -1.17 -14.67 17.22
N SER A 30 -1.34 -14.90 15.93
CA SER A 30 -1.26 -16.23 15.32
C SER A 30 0.14 -16.83 15.42
N LEU A 31 1.17 -16.04 15.11
CA LEU A 31 2.56 -16.48 15.20
C LEU A 31 3.00 -16.71 16.63
N TYR A 32 2.50 -15.92 17.58
CA TYR A 32 2.76 -16.13 19.00
C TYR A 32 2.24 -17.48 19.47
N LEU A 33 1.02 -17.85 19.10
CA LEU A 33 0.44 -19.14 19.43
C LEU A 33 1.24 -20.29 18.80
N MET A 34 1.55 -20.21 17.51
CA MET A 34 2.35 -21.22 16.81
C MET A 34 3.75 -21.38 17.41
N ARG A 35 4.39 -20.27 17.77
CA ARG A 35 5.68 -20.28 18.44
C ARG A 35 5.61 -20.93 19.82
N SER A 36 4.51 -20.72 20.55
CA SER A 36 4.26 -21.35 21.84
C SER A 36 4.19 -22.88 21.71
N GLU A 37 3.45 -23.35 20.74
CA GLU A 37 3.32 -24.77 20.39
C GLU A 37 4.69 -25.39 20.03
N LEU A 38 5.41 -24.76 19.09
CA LEU A 38 6.72 -25.25 18.64
C LEU A 38 7.79 -25.26 19.73
N ARG A 39 7.62 -24.45 20.77
CA ARG A 39 8.56 -24.41 21.90
C ARG A 39 8.57 -25.70 22.71
N GLU A 40 7.45 -26.39 22.80
CA GLU A 40 7.28 -27.62 23.57
C GLU A 40 7.68 -28.85 22.78
N ILE A 41 7.86 -28.72 21.45
CA ILE A 41 8.15 -29.81 20.52
C ILE A 41 9.65 -29.87 20.21
N PRO A 42 10.27 -31.06 20.18
CA PRO A 42 11.66 -31.21 19.75
C PRO A 42 11.89 -30.73 18.32
N PRO A 43 13.06 -30.12 18.00
CA PRO A 43 13.33 -29.55 16.68
C PRO A 43 13.20 -30.53 15.50
N HIS A 44 13.40 -31.83 15.73
CA HIS A 44 13.28 -32.83 14.67
C HIS A 44 11.84 -33.11 14.25
N ASP A 45 10.85 -32.81 15.09
CA ASP A 45 9.42 -33.01 14.82
C ASP A 45 8.74 -31.75 14.27
N TRP A 46 9.41 -30.60 14.27
CA TRP A 46 8.81 -29.34 13.78
C TRP A 46 8.25 -29.46 12.37
N GLY A 47 8.98 -30.11 11.46
CA GLY A 47 8.53 -30.26 10.08
C GLY A 47 7.26 -31.11 9.94
N LYS A 48 7.04 -32.09 10.81
CA LYS A 48 5.84 -32.92 10.83
C LYS A 48 4.65 -32.13 11.41
N THR A 49 4.86 -31.51 12.56
CA THR A 49 3.83 -30.68 13.22
C THR A 49 3.36 -29.53 12.33
N LEU A 50 4.29 -28.87 11.62
CA LEU A 50 3.95 -27.80 10.70
C LEU A 50 3.12 -28.30 9.51
N LYS A 51 3.43 -29.49 8.96
CA LYS A 51 2.63 -30.09 7.89
C LYS A 51 1.22 -30.44 8.37
N GLU A 52 1.07 -30.87 9.60
CA GLU A 52 -0.22 -31.15 10.21
C GLU A 52 -1.03 -29.86 10.44
N MET A 53 -0.35 -28.75 10.79
CA MET A 53 -0.96 -27.42 10.89
C MET A 53 -1.30 -26.80 9.52
N ASP A 54 -0.46 -27.00 8.51
CA ASP A 54 -0.57 -26.43 7.17
C ASP A 54 -1.81 -26.93 6.41
N LEU A 55 -2.31 -28.10 6.75
CA LEU A 55 -3.54 -28.65 6.16
C LEU A 55 -4.79 -27.78 6.34
N ASN A 56 -4.78 -26.81 7.26
CA ASN A 56 -5.91 -25.94 7.58
C ASN A 56 -5.62 -24.44 7.44
N LEU A 57 -4.42 -24.06 6.99
CA LEU A 57 -4.01 -22.66 6.85
C LEU A 57 -4.12 -22.20 5.39
N SER A 58 -4.52 -20.96 5.20
CA SER A 58 -4.60 -20.31 3.88
C SER A 58 -3.25 -19.77 3.38
N PHE A 59 -2.17 -20.06 4.08
CA PHE A 59 -0.82 -19.58 3.78
C PHE A 59 0.23 -20.64 4.13
N ASP A 60 1.35 -20.62 3.40
CA ASP A 60 2.48 -21.51 3.64
C ASP A 60 3.17 -21.19 4.98
N LEU A 61 3.42 -22.24 5.75
CA LEU A 61 4.14 -22.17 7.01
C LEU A 61 5.42 -23.01 6.92
N ARG A 62 6.58 -22.35 7.10
CA ARG A 62 7.89 -23.02 6.94
C ARG A 62 8.83 -22.68 8.08
N VAL A 63 9.64 -23.64 8.49
CA VAL A 63 10.79 -23.39 9.37
C VAL A 63 12.03 -23.39 8.50
N GLU A 64 12.74 -22.26 8.52
CA GLU A 64 13.94 -22.07 7.73
C GLU A 64 15.08 -21.51 8.57
N PRO A 65 16.35 -21.78 8.19
CA PRO A 65 17.48 -21.21 8.91
C PRO A 65 17.54 -19.68 8.71
N LEU A 66 17.87 -18.96 9.77
CA LEU A 66 17.99 -17.49 9.73
C LEU A 66 18.99 -17.02 8.66
N SER A 67 20.02 -17.82 8.38
CA SER A 67 21.06 -17.51 7.39
C SER A 67 20.54 -17.40 5.95
N LYS A 68 19.34 -17.91 5.66
CA LYS A 68 18.72 -17.83 4.33
C LYS A 68 18.28 -16.41 3.98
N TYR A 69 17.99 -15.61 5.00
CA TYR A 69 17.42 -14.28 4.83
C TYR A 69 18.48 -13.19 4.98
N HIS A 70 18.62 -12.34 3.96
CA HIS A 70 19.48 -11.17 4.01
C HIS A 70 18.65 -9.98 4.50
N LEU A 71 18.69 -9.76 5.81
CA LEU A 71 17.95 -8.69 6.47
C LEU A 71 18.89 -7.52 6.76
N ASP A 72 18.33 -6.31 6.74
CA ASP A 72 19.02 -5.13 7.24
C ASP A 72 19.26 -5.22 8.75
N ASP A 73 20.20 -4.45 9.28
CA ASP A 73 20.59 -4.50 10.69
C ASP A 73 19.43 -4.22 11.64
N ILE A 74 18.50 -3.35 11.27
CA ILE A 74 17.33 -2.99 12.08
C ILE A 74 16.38 -4.17 12.17
N SER A 75 16.03 -4.77 11.04
CA SER A 75 15.15 -5.94 10.95
C SER A 75 15.77 -7.14 11.66
N MET A 76 17.08 -7.33 11.52
CA MET A 76 17.80 -8.38 12.23
C MET A 76 17.76 -8.18 13.74
N HIS A 77 17.91 -6.94 14.22
CA HIS A 77 17.84 -6.65 15.66
C HIS A 77 16.43 -6.91 16.21
N ARG A 78 15.40 -6.47 15.52
CA ARG A 78 13.98 -6.73 15.87
C ARG A 78 13.68 -8.23 15.92
N LEU A 79 14.11 -8.97 14.89
CA LEU A 79 13.91 -10.42 14.82
C LEU A 79 14.62 -11.16 15.94
N ARG A 80 15.83 -10.72 16.33
CA ARG A 80 16.56 -11.26 17.50
C ARG A 80 15.85 -10.95 18.82
N GLY A 81 15.18 -9.82 18.91
CA GLY A 81 14.31 -9.44 20.03
C GLY A 81 13.03 -10.27 20.13
N GLY A 82 12.74 -11.10 19.11
CA GLY A 82 11.52 -11.93 19.05
C GLY A 82 10.33 -11.23 18.43
N GLU A 83 10.55 -10.04 17.84
CA GLU A 83 9.53 -9.32 17.06
C GLU A 83 9.31 -10.00 15.71
N ILE A 84 8.14 -9.75 15.12
CA ILE A 84 7.84 -10.16 13.77
C ILE A 84 8.42 -9.14 12.80
N VAL A 85 9.06 -9.64 11.75
CA VAL A 85 9.59 -8.85 10.66
C VAL A 85 8.88 -9.24 9.37
N ALA A 86 8.25 -8.27 8.71
CA ALA A 86 7.65 -8.46 7.41
C ALA A 86 8.70 -8.24 6.31
N LEU A 87 8.76 -9.15 5.36
CA LEU A 87 9.50 -9.01 4.12
C LEU A 87 8.56 -8.45 3.06
N ASP A 88 8.67 -7.14 2.76
CA ASP A 88 7.77 -6.46 1.82
C ASP A 88 7.82 -7.05 0.41
N ASP A 89 8.99 -7.48 -0.05
CA ASP A 89 9.19 -8.04 -1.40
C ASP A 89 8.55 -9.43 -1.59
N GLN A 90 8.33 -10.16 -0.51
CA GLN A 90 7.86 -11.55 -0.56
C GLN A 90 6.52 -11.75 0.15
N TYR A 91 5.93 -10.70 0.70
CA TYR A 91 4.69 -10.80 1.51
C TYR A 91 4.77 -11.91 2.58
N THR A 92 5.96 -12.08 3.14
CA THR A 92 6.30 -13.13 4.10
C THR A 92 6.62 -12.49 5.45
N PHE A 93 6.09 -13.07 6.50
CA PHE A 93 6.37 -12.67 7.87
C PHE A 93 7.36 -13.64 8.50
N LEU A 94 8.37 -13.10 9.16
CA LEU A 94 9.39 -13.88 9.84
C LEU A 94 9.27 -13.66 11.35
N GLN A 95 9.36 -14.75 12.11
CA GLN A 95 9.50 -14.72 13.55
C GLN A 95 10.56 -15.71 14.00
N ARG A 96 11.47 -15.27 14.88
CA ARG A 96 12.51 -16.14 15.39
C ARG A 96 11.95 -17.15 16.40
N ILE A 97 12.34 -18.42 16.26
CA ILE A 97 12.06 -19.45 17.26
C ILE A 97 13.07 -19.30 18.42
N PRO A 98 12.60 -19.18 19.67
CA PRO A 98 13.49 -18.97 20.82
C PRO A 98 14.52 -20.08 20.97
N ARG A 99 15.73 -19.71 21.36
CA ARG A 99 16.85 -20.61 21.60
C ARG A 99 17.26 -21.45 20.38
N SER A 100 16.94 -21.01 19.17
CA SER A 100 17.31 -21.66 17.93
C SER A 100 17.90 -20.69 16.92
N HIS A 101 18.53 -21.21 15.86
CA HIS A 101 18.97 -20.46 14.68
C HIS A 101 17.96 -20.50 13.55
N TYR A 102 16.73 -20.87 13.86
CA TYR A 102 15.65 -21.01 12.88
C TYR A 102 14.63 -19.90 13.07
N VAL A 103 13.97 -19.59 11.96
CA VAL A 103 12.84 -18.66 11.88
C VAL A 103 11.62 -19.39 11.38
N LEU A 104 10.48 -19.02 11.92
CA LEU A 104 9.19 -19.39 11.40
C LEU A 104 8.84 -18.38 10.30
N ALA A 105 8.73 -18.84 9.08
CA ALA A 105 8.36 -18.05 7.91
C ALA A 105 6.91 -18.37 7.53
N VAL A 106 6.09 -17.34 7.48
CA VAL A 106 4.67 -17.39 7.12
C VAL A 106 4.47 -16.61 5.83
N GLY A 107 4.01 -17.26 4.81
CA GLY A 107 3.74 -16.63 3.52
C GLY A 107 4.26 -17.41 2.31
N PRO A 108 4.02 -16.86 1.12
CA PRO A 108 3.43 -15.54 0.85
C PRO A 108 1.95 -15.45 1.24
N VAL A 109 1.54 -14.32 1.82
CA VAL A 109 0.14 -14.08 2.17
C VAL A 109 -0.58 -13.50 0.95
N PRO A 110 -1.45 -14.28 0.26
CA PRO A 110 -2.05 -13.87 -1.02
C PRO A 110 -2.83 -12.56 -0.93
N TYR A 111 -3.42 -12.27 0.21
CA TYR A 111 -4.18 -11.05 0.45
C TYR A 111 -3.35 -9.78 0.25
N LEU A 112 -2.09 -9.77 0.69
CA LEU A 112 -1.19 -8.62 0.52
C LEU A 112 -0.80 -8.40 -0.94
N TYR A 113 -0.65 -9.47 -1.71
CA TYR A 113 -0.40 -9.40 -3.15
C TYR A 113 -1.56 -8.73 -3.88
N TYR A 114 -2.79 -9.10 -3.58
CA TYR A 114 -3.99 -8.48 -4.15
C TYR A 114 -4.13 -7.00 -3.76
N LEU A 115 -3.81 -6.63 -2.53
CA LEU A 115 -3.83 -5.23 -2.09
C LEU A 115 -2.83 -4.38 -2.88
N HIS A 116 -1.65 -4.90 -3.17
CA HIS A 116 -0.65 -4.17 -3.95
C HIS A 116 -1.10 -3.98 -5.41
N GLN A 117 -1.67 -5.01 -6.00
CA GLN A 117 -2.18 -4.95 -7.37
C GLN A 117 -3.38 -3.98 -7.49
N MET A 118 -4.28 -3.97 -6.50
CA MET A 118 -5.39 -3.02 -6.44
C MET A 118 -4.94 -1.56 -6.35
N ARG A 119 -3.81 -1.30 -5.73
CA ARG A 119 -3.27 0.06 -5.59
C ARG A 119 -3.00 0.74 -6.94
N LEU A 120 -2.50 0.01 -7.93
CA LEU A 120 -2.27 0.54 -9.29
C LEU A 120 -3.60 0.84 -10.01
N LEU A 121 -4.58 -0.06 -9.88
CA LEU A 121 -5.92 0.14 -10.45
C LEU A 121 -6.62 1.36 -9.83
N ASP A 122 -6.48 1.55 -8.53
CA ASP A 122 -7.04 2.70 -7.82
C ASP A 122 -6.44 4.03 -8.29
N ILE A 123 -5.12 4.09 -8.47
CA ILE A 123 -4.43 5.27 -9.00
C ILE A 123 -4.92 5.57 -10.42
N ALA A 124 -5.03 4.55 -11.26
CA ALA A 124 -5.54 4.69 -12.63
C ALA A 124 -7.00 5.17 -12.64
N LEU A 125 -7.84 4.66 -11.74
CA LEU A 125 -9.23 5.07 -11.61
C LEU A 125 -9.34 6.54 -11.16
N ILE A 126 -8.57 6.94 -10.16
CA ILE A 126 -8.54 8.33 -9.66
C ILE A 126 -8.08 9.27 -10.78
N ALA A 127 -7.03 8.91 -11.52
CA ALA A 127 -6.54 9.69 -12.66
C ALA A 127 -7.61 9.79 -13.75
N PHE A 128 -8.29 8.70 -14.08
CA PHE A 128 -9.38 8.68 -15.05
C PHE A 128 -10.54 9.60 -14.65
N ILE A 129 -10.97 9.53 -13.39
CA ILE A 129 -12.02 10.42 -12.86
C ILE A 129 -11.58 11.88 -12.92
N ALA A 130 -10.34 12.19 -12.51
CA ALA A 130 -9.83 13.56 -12.55
C ALA A 130 -9.80 14.12 -13.98
N ILE A 131 -9.33 13.34 -14.95
CA ILE A 131 -9.30 13.73 -16.37
C ILE A 131 -10.73 13.91 -16.90
N SER A 132 -11.64 12.96 -16.59
CA SER A 132 -13.03 13.02 -17.04
C SER A 132 -13.78 14.26 -16.53
N LEU A 133 -13.43 14.74 -15.34
CA LEU A 133 -14.01 15.95 -14.78
C LEU A 133 -13.33 17.24 -15.29
N ALA A 134 -12.02 17.20 -15.50
CA ALA A 134 -11.27 18.35 -16.00
C ALA A 134 -11.57 18.66 -17.48
N PHE A 135 -11.79 17.61 -18.28
CA PHE A 135 -11.98 17.73 -19.73
C PHE A 135 -13.20 18.59 -20.13
N PRO A 136 -14.42 18.37 -19.60
CA PRO A 136 -15.57 19.24 -19.89
C PRO A 136 -15.37 20.67 -19.44
N VAL A 137 -14.75 20.87 -18.26
CA VAL A 137 -14.46 22.22 -17.75
C VAL A 137 -13.49 22.96 -18.66
N PHE A 138 -12.46 22.29 -19.14
CA PHE A 138 -11.49 22.85 -20.06
C PHE A 138 -12.13 23.25 -21.40
N ILE A 139 -12.98 22.38 -21.98
CA ILE A 139 -13.70 22.67 -23.21
C ILE A 139 -14.64 23.88 -23.02
N TRP A 140 -15.35 23.92 -21.89
CA TRP A 140 -16.30 24.99 -21.61
C TRP A 140 -15.60 26.33 -21.33
N MET A 141 -14.44 26.34 -20.70
CA MET A 141 -13.66 27.56 -20.44
C MET A 141 -12.95 28.11 -21.66
N ARG A 142 -12.66 27.29 -22.66
CA ARG A 142 -11.91 27.69 -23.85
C ARG A 142 -12.52 28.90 -24.60
N PRO A 143 -13.83 28.94 -24.88
CA PRO A 143 -14.44 30.11 -25.54
C PRO A 143 -14.35 31.37 -24.65
N HIS A 144 -14.59 31.27 -23.36
CA HIS A 144 -14.53 32.41 -22.44
C HIS A 144 -13.12 33.00 -22.36
N TRP A 145 -12.08 32.19 -22.39
CA TRP A 145 -10.70 32.65 -22.45
C TRP A 145 -10.39 33.41 -23.73
N GLN A 146 -10.88 32.93 -24.87
CA GLN A 146 -10.70 33.61 -26.14
C GLN A 146 -11.44 34.96 -26.20
N ASP A 147 -12.61 35.06 -25.58
CA ASP A 147 -13.36 36.30 -25.51
C ASP A 147 -12.70 37.34 -24.60
N MET A 148 -12.12 36.89 -23.50
CA MET A 148 -11.30 37.77 -22.64
C MET A 148 -10.08 38.32 -23.37
N LEU A 149 -9.36 37.51 -24.14
CA LEU A 149 -8.22 37.98 -24.95
C LEU A 149 -8.63 38.98 -26.03
N LYS A 150 -9.81 38.81 -26.63
CA LYS A 150 -10.37 39.78 -27.59
C LYS A 150 -10.72 41.10 -26.91
N LEU A 151 -11.30 41.07 -25.71
CA LEU A 151 -11.62 42.25 -24.94
C LEU A 151 -10.36 43.02 -24.51
N GLU A 152 -9.31 42.30 -24.09
CA GLU A 152 -8.01 42.89 -23.75
C GLU A 152 -7.38 43.56 -24.96
N ALA A 153 -7.38 42.90 -26.14
CA ALA A 153 -6.88 43.46 -27.38
C ALA A 153 -7.68 44.70 -27.83
N ALA A 154 -9.01 44.68 -27.64
CA ALA A 154 -9.85 45.85 -27.92
C ALA A 154 -9.54 47.00 -26.95
N ALA A 155 -9.39 46.75 -25.66
CA ALA A 155 -9.05 47.76 -24.65
C ALA A 155 -7.70 48.40 -24.94
N GLN A 156 -6.69 47.63 -25.36
CA GLN A 156 -5.38 48.17 -25.75
C GLN A 156 -5.48 49.10 -26.95
N ARG A 157 -6.26 48.71 -27.99
CA ARG A 157 -6.50 49.61 -29.19
C ARG A 157 -7.21 50.88 -28.84
N PHE A 158 -8.15 50.86 -27.90
CA PHE A 158 -8.76 52.10 -27.36
C PHE A 158 -7.76 52.96 -26.61
N GLY A 159 -6.85 52.35 -25.82
CA GLY A 159 -5.79 53.09 -25.10
C GLY A 159 -4.79 53.74 -26.03
N ASP A 160 -4.53 53.18 -27.22
CA ASP A 160 -3.62 53.71 -28.26
C ASP A 160 -4.28 54.76 -29.17
N GLY A 161 -5.49 55.24 -28.84
CA GLY A 161 -6.14 56.35 -29.52
C GLY A 161 -6.92 56.01 -30.81
N HIS A 162 -7.12 54.75 -31.12
CA HIS A 162 -7.92 54.32 -32.27
C HIS A 162 -9.43 54.30 -31.94
N LEU A 163 -10.04 55.48 -31.79
CA LEU A 163 -11.45 55.66 -31.38
C LEU A 163 -12.50 55.38 -32.48
N SER A 164 -12.09 54.96 -33.65
CA SER A 164 -12.98 54.80 -34.83
C SER A 164 -13.47 53.38 -35.09
N GLU A 165 -13.12 52.41 -34.34
CA GLU A 165 -13.61 51.02 -34.49
C GLU A 165 -14.95 50.87 -33.78
N ARG A 166 -16.07 50.92 -34.51
CA ARG A 166 -17.39 50.53 -34.01
C ARG A 166 -17.41 49.03 -33.76
N ILE A 167 -17.85 48.65 -32.59
CA ILE A 167 -18.17 47.30 -32.20
C ILE A 167 -19.34 46.79 -33.01
#